data_fb8347e621b4d766b935823210b762d0
#
_entry.id   fb8347e621b4d766b935823210b762d0
#
_cell.length_a   1.000
_cell.length_b   1.000
_cell.length_c   1.000
_cell.angle_alpha   90.00
_cell.angle_beta   90.00
_cell.angle_gamma   90.00
#
_symmetry.space_group_name_H-M   'P 1'
#
loop_
_entity.id
_entity.type
_entity.pdbx_description
1 polymer ?
#
loop_
_entity_poly.entity_id
_entity_poly.type
_entity_poly.pdbx_seq_one_letter_code
_entity_poly.pdbx_strand_id
1 'polypeptide(L)'
;HSSTINKSVLVLNGRLDTDTNVQVLVSSSVGAFDNSNPSMVNDANVLLFENGIEIETLTLDTDNTYEMYLNDGNWRNDTYIDMNYYVSNYVPKQDKTYKIEVKHPNFNNIDASTYIPDDMFIYNLVIDSTSNSDKINFEFSFDDEAIIENYYSISLKVSCSKVFEDEYGYFDMYNYGGRVEMNSNDPSFPSNSF
;
A
#
# COMPACT_ATOMS: atom_id res chain seq x y z
N HIS A 1 17.58 -16.44 35.59
CA HIS A 1 16.77 -16.06 34.44
C HIS A 1 17.56 -15.02 33.64
N SER A 2 18.09 -15.40 32.49
CA SER A 2 18.66 -14.47 31.51
C SER A 2 17.50 -13.72 30.91
N SER A 3 17.34 -12.44 31.22
CA SER A 3 16.46 -11.56 30.50
C SER A 3 17.05 -11.38 29.10
N THR A 4 16.45 -11.97 28.10
CA THR A 4 16.71 -11.65 26.71
C THR A 4 16.28 -10.18 26.54
N ILE A 5 17.25 -9.27 26.55
CA ILE A 5 17.01 -7.88 26.16
C ILE A 5 16.59 -7.96 24.70
N ASN A 6 15.30 -7.73 24.42
CA ASN A 6 14.83 -7.60 23.06
C ASN A 6 15.51 -6.39 22.43
N LYS A 7 16.56 -6.66 21.64
CA LYS A 7 17.26 -5.62 20.91
C LYS A 7 16.31 -5.09 19.84
N SER A 8 16.08 -3.78 19.83
CA SER A 8 15.33 -3.11 18.77
C SER A 8 15.96 -3.41 17.42
N VAL A 9 15.15 -3.65 16.41
CA VAL A 9 15.57 -3.92 15.03
C VAL A 9 15.01 -2.87 14.08
N LEU A 10 15.66 -2.67 12.95
CA LEU A 10 15.12 -1.82 11.89
C LEU A 10 13.84 -2.43 11.31
N VAL A 11 12.93 -1.55 10.95
CA VAL A 11 11.71 -1.86 10.20
C VAL A 11 11.72 -1.03 8.93
N LEU A 12 11.59 -1.69 7.81
CA LEU A 12 11.54 -1.11 6.49
C LEU A 12 10.11 -1.18 5.96
N ASN A 13 9.54 -0.03 5.63
CA ASN A 13 8.26 0.06 4.95
C ASN A 13 8.42 0.93 3.70
N GLY A 14 8.34 0.30 2.53
CA GLY A 14 8.51 0.97 1.24
C GLY A 14 7.38 0.62 0.30
N ARG A 15 6.93 1.60 -0.46
CA ARG A 15 6.00 1.42 -1.57
C ARG A 15 6.73 1.77 -2.86
N LEU A 16 6.66 0.84 -3.80
CA LEU A 16 7.14 1.03 -5.16
C LEU A 16 5.92 1.07 -6.08
N ASP A 17 5.90 2.08 -6.93
CA ASP A 17 4.80 2.37 -7.83
C ASP A 17 5.40 2.90 -9.14
N THR A 18 4.78 2.59 -10.28
CA THR A 18 5.25 3.06 -11.59
C THR A 18 4.85 4.50 -11.90
N ASP A 19 3.98 5.09 -11.09
CA ASP A 19 3.48 6.44 -11.28
C ASP A 19 4.14 7.48 -10.35
N THR A 20 4.85 7.02 -9.32
CA THR A 20 5.44 7.90 -8.30
C THR A 20 6.88 7.54 -7.97
N ASN A 21 7.62 8.51 -7.45
CA ASN A 21 8.96 8.29 -6.92
C ASN A 21 8.93 7.31 -5.74
N VAL A 22 10.02 6.54 -5.59
CA VAL A 22 10.15 5.60 -4.47
C VAL A 22 10.17 6.36 -3.14
N GLN A 23 9.37 5.89 -2.19
CA GLN A 23 9.30 6.42 -0.84
C GLN A 23 9.48 5.29 0.16
N VAL A 24 10.34 5.52 1.13
CA VAL A 24 10.71 4.52 2.15
C VAL A 24 10.64 5.13 3.53
N LEU A 25 9.92 4.49 4.43
CA LEU A 25 9.91 4.82 5.84
C LEU A 25 10.80 3.83 6.59
N VAL A 26 11.70 4.34 7.40
CA VAL A 26 12.57 3.53 8.26
C VAL A 26 12.27 3.84 9.71
N SER A 27 11.97 2.82 10.48
CA SER A 27 11.73 2.95 11.92
C SER A 27 12.46 1.85 12.70
N SER A 28 12.41 1.94 14.01
CA SER A 28 12.89 0.89 14.89
C SER A 28 11.71 0.17 15.54
N SER A 29 11.83 -1.14 15.72
CA SER A 29 10.84 -1.93 16.45
C SER A 29 10.87 -1.57 17.95
N VAL A 30 9.71 -1.73 18.59
CA VAL A 30 9.56 -1.70 20.04
C VAL A 30 9.39 -3.12 20.59
N GLY A 31 9.79 -3.36 21.83
CA GLY A 31 9.58 -4.66 22.46
C GLY A 31 8.09 -4.96 22.67
N ALA A 32 7.71 -6.23 22.63
CA ALA A 32 6.31 -6.66 22.78
C ALA A 32 5.65 -6.22 24.11
N PHE A 33 6.43 -5.88 25.11
CA PHE A 33 5.97 -5.41 26.41
C PHE A 33 6.40 -3.96 26.72
N ASP A 34 6.90 -3.27 25.69
CA ASP A 34 7.30 -1.87 25.78
C ASP A 34 6.12 -0.99 25.33
N ASN A 35 5.72 -0.05 26.17
CA ASN A 35 4.65 0.90 25.86
C ASN A 35 5.19 2.14 25.13
N SER A 36 6.44 2.10 24.67
CA SER A 36 7.00 3.17 23.85
C SER A 36 6.48 3.11 22.42
N ASN A 37 6.42 4.26 21.76
CA ASN A 37 6.09 4.35 20.35
C ASN A 37 7.30 3.93 19.49
N PRO A 38 7.08 3.41 18.26
CA PRO A 38 8.15 3.22 17.30
C PRO A 38 8.90 4.53 17.07
N SER A 39 10.23 4.47 17.00
CA SER A 39 11.06 5.63 16.69
C SER A 39 11.42 5.66 15.23
N MET A 40 11.27 6.81 14.58
CA MET A 40 11.75 7.01 13.22
C MET A 40 13.28 7.02 13.20
N VAL A 41 13.87 6.41 12.18
CA VAL A 41 15.32 6.36 11.96
C VAL A 41 15.64 7.24 10.76
N ASN A 42 15.97 8.50 11.04
CA ASN A 42 16.13 9.55 10.03
C ASN A 42 17.60 9.76 9.60
N ASP A 43 18.52 8.95 10.11
CA ASP A 43 19.96 8.99 9.83
C ASP A 43 20.49 7.67 9.19
N ALA A 44 19.59 6.88 8.62
CA ALA A 44 19.98 5.66 7.90
C ALA A 44 20.50 5.97 6.49
N ASN A 45 21.36 5.08 5.99
CA ASN A 45 21.73 5.05 4.58
C ASN A 45 20.81 4.09 3.85
N VAL A 46 19.96 4.62 2.96
CA VAL A 46 18.93 3.87 2.23
C VAL A 46 19.30 3.82 0.76
N LEU A 47 19.52 2.63 0.23
CA LEU A 47 20.00 2.38 -1.12
C LEU A 47 18.91 1.70 -1.96
N LEU A 48 18.69 2.19 -3.17
CA LEU A 48 17.79 1.60 -4.17
C LEU A 48 18.57 0.87 -5.24
N PHE A 49 18.13 -0.34 -5.56
CA PHE A 49 18.70 -1.15 -6.64
C PHE A 49 17.61 -1.54 -7.63
N GLU A 50 17.97 -1.61 -8.91
CA GLU A 50 17.17 -2.19 -9.99
C GLU A 50 17.96 -3.34 -10.63
N ASN A 51 17.37 -4.53 -10.70
CA ASN A 51 18.00 -5.74 -11.26
C ASN A 51 19.40 -6.00 -10.69
N GLY A 52 19.60 -5.71 -9.40
CA GLY A 52 20.87 -5.89 -8.70
C GLY A 52 21.90 -4.77 -8.88
N ILE A 53 21.60 -3.74 -9.65
CA ILE A 53 22.46 -2.57 -9.87
C ILE A 53 21.97 -1.42 -8.98
N GLU A 54 22.88 -0.82 -8.22
CA GLU A 54 22.56 0.36 -7.42
C GLU A 54 22.18 1.53 -8.34
N ILE A 55 21.01 2.12 -8.07
CA ILE A 55 20.47 3.26 -8.82
C ILE A 55 20.77 4.56 -8.09
N GLU A 56 20.44 4.61 -6.80
CA GLU A 56 20.44 5.85 -6.05
C GLU A 56 20.52 5.58 -4.54
N THR A 57 21.12 6.51 -3.82
CA THR A 57 20.94 6.65 -2.37
C THR A 57 19.80 7.63 -2.13
N LEU A 58 18.76 7.20 -1.41
CA LEU A 58 17.59 8.00 -1.11
C LEU A 58 17.92 9.11 -0.12
N THR A 59 17.25 10.25 -0.27
CA THR A 59 17.42 11.42 0.60
C THR A 59 16.23 11.53 1.56
N LEU A 60 16.49 11.83 2.83
CA LEU A 60 15.41 12.12 3.77
C LEU A 60 14.70 13.42 3.37
N ASP A 61 13.39 13.33 3.19
CA ASP A 61 12.53 14.50 2.96
C ASP A 61 12.24 15.17 4.30
N THR A 62 12.92 16.29 4.54
CA THR A 62 12.70 17.09 5.75
C THR A 62 11.70 18.23 5.55
N ASP A 63 11.31 18.48 4.32
CA ASP A 63 10.38 19.56 3.97
C ASP A 63 8.91 19.11 4.16
N ASN A 64 8.67 17.80 4.04
CA ASN A 64 7.36 17.21 4.21
C ASN A 64 7.37 16.22 5.39
N THR A 65 6.65 16.57 6.44
CA THR A 65 6.42 15.68 7.58
C THR A 65 4.98 15.20 7.56
N TYR A 66 4.80 13.89 7.73
CA TYR A 66 3.50 13.24 7.79
C TYR A 66 3.23 12.81 9.22
N GLU A 67 1.99 12.97 9.66
CA GLU A 67 1.56 12.51 10.97
C GLU A 67 0.85 11.16 10.86
N MET A 68 1.31 10.18 11.61
CA MET A 68 0.61 8.91 11.77
C MET A 68 -0.17 8.92 13.09
N TYR A 69 -1.46 8.73 12.99
CA TYR A 69 -2.33 8.57 14.14
C TYR A 69 -2.21 7.16 14.73
N LEU A 70 -1.84 7.07 15.99
CA LEU A 70 -1.84 5.83 16.74
C LEU A 70 -3.07 5.77 17.64
N ASN A 71 -3.98 4.88 17.30
CA ASN A 71 -5.14 4.59 18.15
C ASN A 71 -4.76 3.52 19.18
N ASP A 72 -4.57 3.93 20.42
CA ASP A 72 -4.34 3.02 21.56
C ASP A 72 -5.66 2.45 22.14
N GLY A 73 -6.80 2.70 21.48
CA GLY A 73 -8.13 2.32 21.95
C GLY A 73 -8.70 3.30 22.98
N ASN A 74 -7.97 4.33 23.35
CA ASN A 74 -8.41 5.34 24.31
C ASN A 74 -8.66 6.67 23.59
N TRP A 75 -9.90 6.95 23.28
CA TRP A 75 -10.34 8.16 22.55
C TRP A 75 -9.94 9.50 23.20
N ARG A 76 -9.32 9.46 24.39
CA ARG A 76 -8.86 10.66 25.12
C ARG A 76 -7.38 10.96 24.92
N ASN A 77 -6.60 10.04 24.35
CA ASN A 77 -5.16 10.20 24.17
C ASN A 77 -4.80 9.94 22.70
N ASP A 78 -5.07 10.93 21.86
CA ASP A 78 -4.59 10.91 20.49
C ASP A 78 -3.08 11.06 20.50
N THR A 79 -2.37 10.03 20.03
CA THR A 79 -0.93 10.06 19.86
C THR A 79 -0.61 10.15 18.38
N TYR A 80 0.16 11.15 18.01
CA TYR A 80 0.66 11.33 16.65
C TYR A 80 2.18 11.09 16.64
N ILE A 81 2.65 10.47 15.58
CA ILE A 81 4.08 10.29 15.33
C ILE A 81 4.42 10.99 14.02
N ASP A 82 5.38 11.90 14.10
CA ASP A 82 5.94 12.55 12.92
C ASP A 82 6.77 11.55 12.11
N MET A 83 6.50 11.46 10.82
CA MET A 83 7.18 10.59 9.88
C MET A 83 7.78 11.39 8.75
N ASN A 84 9.06 11.13 8.46
CA ASN A 84 9.73 11.62 7.27
C ASN A 84 10.12 10.42 6.40
N TYR A 85 9.89 10.53 5.11
CA TYR A 85 10.25 9.48 4.15
C TYR A 85 11.63 9.75 3.56
N TYR A 86 12.35 8.67 3.31
CA TYR A 86 13.45 8.70 2.36
C TYR A 86 12.86 8.65 0.96
N VAL A 87 13.21 9.62 0.13
CA VAL A 87 12.65 9.79 -1.21
C VAL A 87 13.74 9.65 -2.28
N SER A 88 13.36 9.06 -3.39
CA SER A 88 14.17 8.93 -4.59
C SER A 88 13.74 9.96 -5.63
N ASN A 89 14.61 10.28 -6.58
CA ASN A 89 14.22 10.95 -7.82
C ASN A 89 13.81 9.94 -8.91
N TYR A 90 13.91 8.66 -8.61
CA TYR A 90 13.65 7.58 -9.54
C TYR A 90 12.21 7.09 -9.45
N VAL A 91 11.55 6.97 -10.60
CA VAL A 91 10.24 6.32 -10.73
C VAL A 91 10.46 4.89 -11.22
N PRO A 92 9.99 3.87 -10.49
CA PRO A 92 10.15 2.48 -10.88
C PRO A 92 9.50 2.17 -12.23
N LYS A 93 10.03 1.15 -12.90
CA LYS A 93 9.54 0.65 -14.19
C LYS A 93 8.98 -0.75 -14.00
N GLN A 94 8.08 -1.12 -14.87
CA GLN A 94 7.56 -2.48 -15.00
C GLN A 94 8.64 -3.45 -15.46
N ASP A 95 8.41 -4.73 -15.28
CA ASP A 95 9.29 -5.83 -15.65
C ASP A 95 10.69 -5.70 -15.05
N LYS A 96 10.75 -5.24 -13.79
CA LYS A 96 12.00 -5.05 -13.05
C LYS A 96 11.89 -5.55 -11.61
N THR A 97 13.03 -6.05 -11.13
CA THR A 97 13.20 -6.37 -9.71
C THR A 97 13.88 -5.20 -9.00
N TYR A 98 13.27 -4.74 -7.93
CA TYR A 98 13.80 -3.70 -7.06
C TYR A 98 14.20 -4.28 -5.73
N LYS A 99 15.30 -3.76 -5.17
CA LYS A 99 15.72 -4.01 -3.80
C LYS A 99 15.97 -2.69 -3.10
N ILE A 100 15.53 -2.59 -1.86
CA ILE A 100 15.90 -1.51 -0.94
C ILE A 100 16.75 -2.11 0.15
N GLU A 101 17.91 -1.51 0.39
CA GLU A 101 18.85 -1.90 1.45
C GLU A 101 19.01 -0.73 2.42
N VAL A 102 18.87 -1.00 3.72
CA VAL A 102 18.99 -0.01 4.78
C VAL A 102 20.16 -0.36 5.66
N LYS A 103 21.10 0.58 5.81
CA LYS A 103 22.29 0.48 6.64
C LYS A 103 22.26 1.54 7.73
N HIS A 104 22.62 1.13 8.96
CA HIS A 104 22.72 2.04 10.08
C HIS A 104 23.77 1.52 11.09
N PRO A 105 24.63 2.40 11.67
CA PRO A 105 25.74 1.94 12.50
C PRO A 105 25.32 1.20 13.79
N ASN A 106 24.12 1.47 14.31
CA ASN A 106 23.62 0.90 15.57
C ASN A 106 22.69 -0.29 15.40
N PHE A 107 22.34 -0.66 14.14
CA PHE A 107 21.42 -1.74 13.82
C PHE A 107 22.06 -2.72 12.84
N ASN A 108 21.52 -3.92 12.78
CA ASN A 108 21.83 -4.82 11.68
C ASN A 108 21.21 -4.27 10.39
N ASN A 109 21.92 -4.43 9.27
CA ASN A 109 21.40 -4.09 7.97
C ASN A 109 20.17 -4.93 7.66
N ILE A 110 19.21 -4.33 6.97
CA ILE A 110 18.03 -5.01 6.44
C ILE A 110 17.87 -4.70 4.97
N ASP A 111 17.24 -5.61 4.23
CA ASP A 111 16.83 -5.39 2.86
C ASP A 111 15.49 -6.06 2.56
N ALA A 112 14.85 -5.57 1.53
CA ALA A 112 13.65 -6.17 0.96
C ALA A 112 13.68 -6.03 -0.55
N SER A 113 13.16 -7.04 -1.25
CA SER A 113 13.08 -7.04 -2.70
C SER A 113 11.65 -7.31 -3.15
N THR A 114 11.30 -6.70 -4.27
CA THR A 114 10.03 -6.92 -4.94
C THR A 114 10.23 -6.88 -6.46
N TYR A 115 9.34 -7.55 -7.17
CA TYR A 115 9.24 -7.47 -8.62
C TYR A 115 8.01 -6.65 -8.98
N ILE A 116 8.13 -5.71 -9.90
CA ILE A 116 7.00 -4.98 -10.48
C ILE A 116 6.65 -5.68 -11.78
N PRO A 117 5.48 -6.32 -11.87
CA PRO A 117 5.06 -7.02 -13.07
C PRO A 117 4.81 -6.04 -14.23
N ASP A 118 4.74 -6.58 -15.43
CA ASP A 118 4.29 -5.85 -16.61
C ASP A 118 2.78 -5.56 -16.53
N ASP A 119 2.31 -4.64 -17.36
CA ASP A 119 0.89 -4.29 -17.41
C ASP A 119 0.04 -5.47 -17.88
N MET A 120 -1.05 -5.66 -17.20
CA MET A 120 -2.10 -6.56 -17.62
C MET A 120 -3.14 -5.79 -18.45
N PHE A 121 -3.35 -6.21 -19.69
CA PHE A 121 -4.38 -5.63 -20.54
C PHE A 121 -5.75 -6.23 -20.26
N ILE A 122 -6.70 -5.37 -19.93
CA ILE A 122 -8.11 -5.73 -19.82
C ILE A 122 -8.79 -5.40 -21.14
N TYR A 123 -9.50 -6.36 -21.70
CA TYR A 123 -10.25 -6.19 -22.94
C TYR A 123 -11.67 -6.76 -22.83
N ASN A 124 -12.52 -6.50 -23.81
CA ASN A 124 -13.93 -6.89 -23.82
C ASN A 124 -14.72 -6.42 -22.58
N LEU A 125 -14.39 -5.23 -22.06
CA LEU A 125 -15.12 -4.69 -20.92
C LEU A 125 -16.55 -4.34 -21.32
N VAL A 126 -17.51 -5.03 -20.74
CA VAL A 126 -18.93 -4.79 -20.88
C VAL A 126 -19.53 -4.43 -19.53
N ILE A 127 -20.24 -3.33 -19.47
CA ILE A 127 -20.98 -2.91 -18.29
C ILE A 127 -22.46 -2.88 -18.66
N ASP A 128 -23.26 -3.76 -18.08
CA ASP A 128 -24.70 -3.84 -18.30
C ASP A 128 -25.44 -3.40 -17.03
N SER A 129 -26.23 -2.33 -17.20
CA SER A 129 -27.15 -1.84 -16.17
C SER A 129 -28.56 -1.89 -16.75
N THR A 130 -29.33 -2.90 -16.42
CA THR A 130 -30.74 -2.91 -16.79
C THR A 130 -31.53 -1.93 -15.94
N SER A 131 -32.31 -1.06 -16.56
CA SER A 131 -33.06 0.04 -15.94
C SER A 131 -34.09 -0.38 -14.88
N ASN A 132 -34.27 -1.68 -14.65
CA ASN A 132 -35.16 -2.26 -13.65
C ASN A 132 -34.48 -3.21 -12.66
N SER A 133 -33.16 -3.20 -12.60
CA SER A 133 -32.38 -4.08 -11.72
C SER A 133 -31.49 -3.24 -10.82
N ASP A 134 -31.53 -3.51 -9.53
CA ASP A 134 -30.58 -2.97 -8.54
C ASP A 134 -29.18 -3.58 -8.70
N LYS A 135 -28.91 -4.24 -9.83
CA LYS A 135 -27.65 -4.93 -10.12
C LYS A 135 -27.00 -4.32 -11.36
N ILE A 136 -25.72 -4.11 -11.26
CA ILE A 136 -24.84 -3.81 -12.37
C ILE A 136 -23.99 -5.05 -12.61
N ASN A 137 -24.04 -5.58 -13.83
CA ASN A 137 -23.15 -6.65 -14.24
C ASN A 137 -21.99 -6.04 -15.03
N PHE A 138 -20.80 -6.50 -14.75
CA PHE A 138 -19.64 -6.18 -15.57
C PHE A 138 -18.92 -7.48 -15.94
N GLU A 139 -18.42 -7.51 -17.15
CA GLU A 139 -17.65 -8.61 -17.72
C GLU A 139 -16.41 -8.03 -18.38
N PHE A 140 -15.30 -8.68 -18.23
CA PHE A 140 -14.05 -8.32 -18.89
C PHE A 140 -13.20 -9.57 -19.08
N SER A 141 -12.23 -9.47 -19.97
CA SER A 141 -11.26 -10.51 -20.24
C SER A 141 -9.85 -9.98 -20.04
N PHE A 142 -8.93 -10.85 -19.67
CA PHE A 142 -7.50 -10.58 -19.62
C PHE A 142 -6.73 -11.86 -19.95
N ASP A 143 -5.51 -11.71 -20.44
CA ASP A 143 -4.63 -12.83 -20.71
C ASP A 143 -3.76 -13.12 -19.47
N ASP A 144 -3.68 -14.39 -19.10
CA ASP A 144 -2.81 -14.86 -18.02
C ASP A 144 -1.71 -15.75 -18.62
N GLU A 145 -0.47 -15.49 -18.24
CA GLU A 145 0.65 -16.35 -18.62
C GLU A 145 0.62 -17.65 -17.82
N ALA A 146 0.18 -18.74 -18.43
CA ALA A 146 -0.01 -20.05 -17.80
C ALA A 146 1.27 -20.68 -17.22
N ILE A 147 2.46 -20.11 -17.47
CA ILE A 147 3.76 -20.62 -17.01
C ILE A 147 4.17 -20.01 -15.68
N ILE A 148 3.58 -18.90 -15.30
CA ILE A 148 3.89 -18.12 -14.08
C ILE A 148 2.71 -18.19 -13.14
N GLU A 149 2.95 -18.50 -11.86
CA GLU A 149 1.93 -18.42 -10.84
C GLU A 149 1.65 -16.94 -10.54
N ASN A 150 0.51 -16.45 -11.02
CA ASN A 150 0.09 -15.06 -10.86
C ASN A 150 -1.01 -14.94 -9.80
N TYR A 151 -1.01 -13.83 -9.08
CA TYR A 151 -2.03 -13.49 -8.10
C TYR A 151 -2.73 -12.21 -8.52
N TYR A 152 -4.04 -12.27 -8.68
CA TYR A 152 -4.86 -11.15 -9.12
C TYR A 152 -5.73 -10.62 -7.99
N SER A 153 -5.94 -9.31 -7.99
CA SER A 153 -6.91 -8.67 -7.11
C SER A 153 -7.79 -7.72 -7.93
N ILE A 154 -9.09 -7.88 -7.80
CA ILE A 154 -10.07 -6.98 -8.42
C ILE A 154 -10.66 -6.11 -7.32
N SER A 155 -10.58 -4.81 -7.51
CA SER A 155 -11.18 -3.83 -6.60
C SER A 155 -12.24 -3.02 -7.33
N LEU A 156 -13.47 -3.12 -6.87
CA LEU A 156 -14.59 -2.33 -7.33
C LEU A 156 -14.93 -1.26 -6.31
N LYS A 157 -14.88 0.00 -6.73
CA LYS A 157 -15.35 1.12 -5.94
C LYS A 157 -16.65 1.65 -6.54
N VAL A 158 -17.73 1.55 -5.80
CA VAL A 158 -19.03 2.12 -6.16
C VAL A 158 -19.26 3.37 -5.35
N SER A 159 -19.65 4.46 -6.01
CA SER A 159 -20.07 5.70 -5.36
C SER A 159 -21.44 6.08 -5.92
N CYS A 160 -22.40 6.23 -5.03
CA CYS A 160 -23.77 6.66 -5.36
C CYS A 160 -24.12 7.89 -4.57
N SER A 161 -24.79 8.82 -5.21
CA SER A 161 -25.38 10.00 -4.56
C SER A 161 -26.89 9.89 -4.60
N LYS A 162 -27.56 10.11 -3.49
CA LYS A 162 -29.01 10.18 -3.41
C LYS A 162 -29.42 11.53 -2.83
N VAL A 163 -30.32 12.19 -3.53
CA VAL A 163 -30.90 13.46 -3.08
C VAL A 163 -32.26 13.15 -2.47
N PHE A 164 -32.47 13.63 -1.27
CA PHE A 164 -33.76 13.58 -0.59
C PHE A 164 -34.26 15.00 -0.38
N GLU A 165 -35.53 15.21 -0.66
CA GLU A 165 -36.24 16.42 -0.28
C GLU A 165 -36.92 16.16 1.07
N ASP A 166 -36.65 17.02 2.05
CA ASP A 166 -37.31 16.94 3.34
C ASP A 166 -38.74 17.56 3.28
N GLU A 167 -39.48 17.46 4.37
CA GLU A 167 -40.86 18.01 4.47
C GLU A 167 -40.95 19.55 4.36
N TYR A 168 -39.79 20.23 4.40
CA TYR A 168 -39.67 21.69 4.27
C TYR A 168 -39.14 22.11 2.90
N GLY A 169 -38.90 21.18 1.98
CA GLY A 169 -38.37 21.44 0.64
C GLY A 169 -36.85 21.66 0.58
N TYR A 170 -36.12 21.29 1.61
CA TYR A 170 -34.66 21.28 1.57
C TYR A 170 -34.15 19.97 0.98
N PHE A 171 -33.05 20.06 0.22
CA PHE A 171 -32.43 18.92 -0.42
C PHE A 171 -31.17 18.52 0.34
N ASP A 172 -31.16 17.30 0.89
CA ASP A 172 -29.99 16.70 1.46
C ASP A 172 -29.38 15.68 0.49
N MET A 173 -28.07 15.77 0.28
CA MET A 173 -27.32 14.84 -0.55
C MET A 173 -26.56 13.86 0.31
N TYR A 174 -26.90 12.59 0.23
CA TYR A 174 -26.17 11.52 0.88
C TYR A 174 -25.32 10.79 -0.14
N ASN A 175 -24.01 10.68 0.14
CA ASN A 175 -23.10 9.92 -0.67
C ASN A 175 -22.89 8.55 -0.01
N TYR A 176 -23.18 7.50 -0.76
CA TYR A 176 -22.91 6.12 -0.36
C TYR A 176 -21.73 5.61 -1.18
N GLY A 177 -20.79 4.95 -0.52
CA GLY A 177 -19.69 4.30 -1.20
C GLY A 177 -19.47 2.92 -0.64
N GLY A 178 -19.10 1.99 -1.50
CA GLY A 178 -18.69 0.65 -1.13
C GLY A 178 -17.48 0.24 -1.96
N ARG A 179 -16.62 -0.59 -1.36
CA ARG A 179 -15.52 -1.25 -2.05
C ARG A 179 -15.70 -2.74 -1.90
N VAL A 180 -15.62 -3.45 -3.00
CA VAL A 180 -15.56 -4.91 -3.03
C VAL A 180 -14.17 -5.29 -3.55
N GLU A 181 -13.48 -6.14 -2.81
CA GLU A 181 -12.21 -6.72 -3.23
C GLU A 181 -12.37 -8.23 -3.37
N MET A 182 -11.86 -8.75 -4.47
CA MET A 182 -11.77 -10.19 -4.71
C MET A 182 -10.33 -10.52 -5.09
N ASN A 183 -9.79 -11.56 -4.48
CA ASN A 183 -8.45 -12.05 -4.78
C ASN A 183 -8.54 -13.36 -5.55
N SER A 184 -7.54 -13.70 -6.32
CA SER A 184 -7.48 -14.94 -7.11
C SER A 184 -7.66 -16.22 -6.30
N ASN A 185 -7.41 -16.17 -4.98
CA ASN A 185 -7.64 -17.28 -4.04
C ASN A 185 -9.08 -17.30 -3.48
N ASP A 186 -9.92 -16.32 -3.79
CA ASP A 186 -11.30 -16.28 -3.35
C ASP A 186 -12.14 -17.21 -4.24
N PRO A 187 -12.98 -18.10 -3.65
CA PRO A 187 -13.87 -18.98 -4.42
C PRO A 187 -14.85 -18.23 -5.34
N SER A 188 -15.11 -16.96 -5.05
CA SER A 188 -15.95 -16.09 -5.90
C SER A 188 -15.17 -15.44 -7.04
N PHE A 189 -13.85 -15.53 -7.06
CA PHE A 189 -13.05 -15.08 -8.19
C PHE A 189 -13.36 -15.95 -9.40
N PRO A 190 -13.65 -15.35 -10.56
CA PRO A 190 -13.97 -16.14 -11.75
C PRO A 190 -12.83 -17.11 -12.03
N SER A 191 -13.08 -18.41 -11.88
CA SER A 191 -12.12 -19.41 -12.30
C SER A 191 -11.90 -19.26 -13.79
N ASN A 192 -10.65 -19.12 -14.19
CA ASN A 192 -10.27 -19.10 -15.57
C ASN A 192 -10.79 -20.35 -16.25
N SER A 193 -11.87 -20.24 -16.98
CA SER A 193 -12.18 -21.18 -18.03
C SER A 193 -11.43 -20.70 -19.27
N PHE A 194 -10.20 -21.16 -19.39
CA PHE A 194 -9.42 -21.03 -20.61
C PHE A 194 -9.90 -22.00 -21.66
#